data_53b7ca2152392f20828330c507c0f4a9
#
_entry.id   53b7ca2152392f20828330c507c0f4a9
#
_cell.length_a   1.000
_cell.length_b   1.000
_cell.length_c   1.000
_cell.angle_alpha   90.00
_cell.angle_beta   90.00
_cell.angle_gamma   90.00
#
_symmetry.space_group_name_H-M   'P 1'
#
loop_
_entity.id
_entity.type
_entity.pdbx_description
1 polymer ?
#
loop_
_entity_poly.entity_id
_entity_poly.type
_entity_poly.pdbx_seq_one_letter_code
_entity_poly.pdbx_strand_id
1 'polypeptide(L)'
;MKRILVINANPKSTSLCKSLAEQYAAVAIKKHDVKQVHIGDLNFAINLAEGYDEVIELEPCLADLQKKILWAEHIVIVSPVWWGTMPAKFKGAIDRVFLPGFSFKYVEGKSIPQKLLKGRTSELLVTLDTPVFWYKYIQGNVIYKNFKHCILDFSGIKNKATTYFGPVINSSSDKRKAWLNKAAQLGAKVN
;
A
#
# COMPACT_ATOMS: atom_id res chain seq x y z
N MET A 1 -14.89 10.64 -12.49
CA MET A 1 -14.55 10.69 -11.05
C MET A 1 -14.26 9.27 -10.60
N LYS A 2 -13.15 9.03 -9.89
CA LYS A 2 -12.75 7.70 -9.38
C LYS A 2 -12.86 7.63 -7.87
N ARG A 3 -12.97 6.42 -7.35
CA ARG A 3 -12.88 6.11 -5.92
C ARG A 3 -11.46 5.69 -5.60
N ILE A 4 -10.77 6.50 -4.81
CA ILE A 4 -9.34 6.34 -4.49
C ILE A 4 -9.17 6.04 -3.01
N LEU A 5 -8.44 4.97 -2.69
CA LEU A 5 -8.02 4.65 -1.34
C LEU A 5 -6.52 4.96 -1.19
N VAL A 6 -6.18 5.86 -0.29
CA VAL A 6 -4.78 6.18 0.05
C VAL A 6 -4.43 5.55 1.38
N ILE A 7 -3.45 4.64 1.38
CA ILE A 7 -3.00 3.92 2.56
C ILE A 7 -1.59 4.37 2.95
N ASN A 8 -1.46 4.98 4.13
CA ASN A 8 -0.16 5.18 4.75
C ASN A 8 0.23 3.91 5.53
N ALA A 9 1.20 3.18 5.02
CA ALA A 9 1.70 1.92 5.59
C ALA A 9 2.72 2.12 6.72
N ASN A 10 3.14 3.38 7.01
CA ASN A 10 4.05 3.66 8.11
C ASN A 10 3.25 3.70 9.44
N PRO A 11 3.61 2.89 10.45
CA PRO A 11 2.89 2.86 11.73
C PRO A 11 3.14 4.07 12.63
N LYS A 12 4.14 4.92 12.31
CA LYS A 12 4.45 6.10 13.10
C LYS A 12 3.35 7.17 12.98
N SER A 13 3.00 7.78 14.10
CA SER A 13 2.01 8.88 14.15
C SER A 13 2.41 10.08 13.30
N THR A 14 3.71 10.39 13.26
CA THR A 14 4.31 11.41 12.39
C THR A 14 5.39 10.81 11.53
N SER A 15 5.29 10.99 10.21
CA SER A 15 6.28 10.44 9.27
C SER A 15 6.19 11.12 7.91
N LEU A 16 7.28 11.08 7.14
CA LEU A 16 7.28 11.54 5.75
C LEU A 16 6.23 10.78 4.91
N CYS A 17 6.06 9.48 5.16
CA CYS A 17 5.03 8.69 4.47
C CYS A 17 3.62 9.25 4.71
N LYS A 18 3.31 9.61 5.97
CA LYS A 18 2.02 10.22 6.30
C LYS A 18 1.83 11.54 5.55
N SER A 19 2.83 12.42 5.59
CA SER A 19 2.77 13.71 4.88
C SER A 19 2.64 13.54 3.36
N LEU A 20 3.32 12.55 2.76
CA LEU A 20 3.17 12.23 1.33
C LEU A 20 1.77 11.73 1.00
N ALA A 21 1.19 10.85 1.84
CA ALA A 21 -0.16 10.33 1.68
C ALA A 21 -1.21 11.44 1.77
N GLU A 22 -1.08 12.32 2.77
CA GLU A 22 -1.95 13.47 2.98
C GLU A 22 -1.88 14.47 1.81
N GLN A 23 -0.69 14.78 1.32
CA GLN A 23 -0.50 15.68 0.16
C GLN A 23 -1.08 15.09 -1.13
N TYR A 24 -0.89 13.80 -1.36
CA TYR A 24 -1.52 13.11 -2.48
C TYR A 24 -3.05 13.20 -2.40
N ALA A 25 -3.61 12.84 -1.26
CA ALA A 25 -5.05 12.83 -1.02
C ALA A 25 -5.68 14.24 -1.11
N ALA A 26 -5.03 15.26 -0.54
CA ALA A 26 -5.51 16.65 -0.56
C ALA A 26 -5.68 17.24 -1.97
N VAL A 27 -4.89 16.74 -2.93
CA VAL A 27 -5.03 17.17 -4.33
C VAL A 27 -5.98 16.25 -5.09
N ALA A 28 -5.93 14.95 -4.88
CA ALA A 28 -6.79 13.98 -5.55
C ALA A 28 -8.28 14.24 -5.24
N ILE A 29 -8.63 14.63 -4.01
CA ILE A 29 -10.01 14.89 -3.58
C ILE A 29 -10.70 16.01 -4.37
N LYS A 30 -9.95 16.89 -5.03
CA LYS A 30 -10.51 17.95 -5.86
C LYS A 30 -11.25 17.43 -7.10
N LYS A 31 -10.97 16.18 -7.52
CA LYS A 31 -11.53 15.58 -8.74
C LYS A 31 -12.09 14.17 -8.53
N HIS A 32 -11.85 13.56 -7.36
CA HIS A 32 -12.13 12.16 -7.08
C HIS A 32 -12.75 12.01 -5.70
N ASP A 33 -13.40 10.87 -5.44
CA ASP A 33 -13.81 10.48 -4.09
C ASP A 33 -12.62 9.77 -3.42
N VAL A 34 -12.13 10.30 -2.29
CA VAL A 34 -10.89 9.85 -1.66
C VAL A 34 -11.15 9.43 -0.21
N LYS A 35 -10.74 8.20 0.11
CA LYS A 35 -10.65 7.73 1.50
C LYS A 35 -9.20 7.51 1.88
N GLN A 36 -8.87 7.79 3.13
CA GLN A 36 -7.53 7.59 3.69
C GLN A 36 -7.57 6.55 4.81
N VAL A 37 -6.47 5.79 4.92
CA VAL A 37 -6.21 4.89 6.03
C VAL A 37 -4.76 5.06 6.47
N HIS A 38 -4.56 5.30 7.76
CA HIS A 38 -3.24 5.29 8.39
C HIS A 38 -3.12 4.02 9.21
N ILE A 39 -2.19 3.14 8.84
CA ILE A 39 -2.04 1.84 9.50
C ILE A 39 -1.67 1.98 10.99
N GLY A 40 -1.04 3.09 11.35
CA GLY A 40 -0.70 3.41 12.75
C GLY A 40 -1.92 3.53 13.66
N ASP A 41 -3.04 4.02 13.12
CA ASP A 41 -4.27 4.29 13.86
C ASP A 41 -5.16 3.03 14.04
N LEU A 42 -4.85 1.95 13.33
CA LEU A 42 -5.61 0.70 13.44
C LEU A 42 -5.13 -0.12 14.64
N ASN A 43 -6.07 -0.65 15.40
CA ASN A 43 -5.81 -1.54 16.55
C ASN A 43 -6.29 -2.96 16.21
N PHE A 44 -5.36 -3.88 15.97
CA PHE A 44 -5.63 -5.27 15.60
C PHE A 44 -4.45 -6.18 15.98
N ALA A 45 -4.71 -7.48 16.13
CA ALA A 45 -3.69 -8.49 16.31
C ALA A 45 -2.89 -8.65 15.00
N ILE A 46 -1.56 -8.40 15.06
CA ILE A 46 -0.70 -8.42 13.87
C ILE A 46 -0.53 -9.85 13.32
N ASN A 47 -0.52 -10.83 14.21
CA ASN A 47 -0.24 -12.21 13.86
C ASN A 47 -1.47 -12.91 13.26
N LEU A 48 -1.24 -13.64 12.18
CA LEU A 48 -2.15 -14.68 11.70
C LEU A 48 -1.67 -16.01 12.33
N ALA A 49 -2.00 -16.20 13.64
CA ALA A 49 -1.37 -17.22 14.49
C ALA A 49 -1.60 -18.64 13.95
N GLU A 50 -2.82 -18.95 13.50
CA GLU A 50 -3.21 -20.26 13.00
C GLU A 50 -3.15 -20.37 11.46
N GLY A 51 -2.53 -19.39 10.80
CA GLY A 51 -2.47 -19.37 9.34
C GLY A 51 -3.86 -19.32 8.71
N TYR A 52 -4.16 -20.27 7.83
CA TYR A 52 -5.47 -20.45 7.19
C TYR A 52 -6.25 -21.66 7.72
N ASP A 53 -5.75 -22.32 8.77
CA ASP A 53 -6.37 -23.51 9.35
C ASP A 53 -7.62 -23.15 10.15
N GLU A 54 -7.62 -21.95 10.76
CA GLU A 54 -8.77 -21.41 11.47
C GLU A 54 -9.22 -20.08 10.89
N VAL A 55 -10.53 -19.86 10.85
CA VAL A 55 -11.11 -18.57 10.45
C VAL A 55 -11.09 -17.63 11.65
N ILE A 56 -10.12 -16.71 11.67
CA ILE A 56 -10.06 -15.66 12.68
C ILE A 56 -10.92 -14.49 12.22
N GLU A 57 -11.93 -14.14 13.02
CA GLU A 57 -12.77 -12.99 12.74
C GLU A 57 -11.93 -11.69 12.67
N LEU A 58 -12.26 -10.85 11.70
CA LEU A 58 -11.56 -9.57 11.53
C LEU A 58 -12.05 -8.57 12.57
N GLU A 59 -11.11 -7.89 13.19
CA GLU A 59 -11.42 -6.71 13.99
C GLU A 59 -12.15 -5.65 13.12
N PRO A 60 -13.02 -4.83 13.73
CA PRO A 60 -13.83 -3.86 12.97
C PRO A 60 -13.00 -2.95 12.05
N CYS A 61 -11.79 -2.57 12.45
CA CYS A 61 -10.89 -1.73 11.65
C CYS A 61 -10.34 -2.47 10.41
N LEU A 62 -10.08 -3.77 10.48
CA LEU A 62 -9.65 -4.59 9.33
C LEU A 62 -10.83 -4.92 8.41
N ALA A 63 -12.02 -5.18 8.96
CA ALA A 63 -13.24 -5.34 8.18
C ALA A 63 -13.59 -4.05 7.42
N ASP A 64 -13.41 -2.88 8.03
CA ASP A 64 -13.57 -1.59 7.37
C ASP A 64 -12.51 -1.36 6.27
N LEU A 65 -11.26 -1.81 6.50
CA LEU A 65 -10.21 -1.77 5.48
C LEU A 65 -10.58 -2.64 4.26
N GLN A 66 -11.15 -3.85 4.47
CA GLN A 66 -11.66 -4.68 3.37
C GLN A 66 -12.76 -3.95 2.58
N LYS A 67 -13.73 -3.34 3.27
CA LYS A 67 -14.80 -2.56 2.63
C LYS A 67 -14.22 -1.40 1.79
N LYS A 68 -13.22 -0.69 2.30
CA LYS A 68 -12.54 0.39 1.58
C LYS A 68 -11.76 -0.11 0.36
N ILE A 69 -11.10 -1.28 0.45
CA ILE A 69 -10.42 -1.91 -0.69
C ILE A 69 -11.44 -2.31 -1.77
N LEU A 70 -12.57 -2.89 -1.38
CA LEU A 70 -13.64 -3.25 -2.33
C LEU A 70 -14.26 -2.03 -2.99
N TRP A 71 -14.44 -0.95 -2.25
CA TRP A 71 -14.98 0.31 -2.75
C TRP A 71 -14.03 1.00 -3.74
N ALA A 72 -12.71 0.89 -3.56
CA ALA A 72 -11.72 1.60 -4.36
C ALA A 72 -11.59 1.04 -5.79
N GLU A 73 -11.39 1.92 -6.75
CA GLU A 73 -10.97 1.63 -8.13
C GLU A 73 -9.47 1.84 -8.31
N HIS A 74 -8.88 2.70 -7.45
CA HIS A 74 -7.45 2.97 -7.41
C HIS A 74 -6.95 2.99 -5.97
N ILE A 75 -5.84 2.27 -5.71
CA ILE A 75 -5.26 2.14 -4.38
C ILE A 75 -3.84 2.71 -4.40
N VAL A 76 -3.59 3.70 -3.56
CA VAL A 76 -2.26 4.30 -3.37
C VAL A 76 -1.69 3.79 -2.07
N ILE A 77 -0.50 3.19 -2.12
CA ILE A 77 0.19 2.69 -0.94
C ILE A 77 1.47 3.51 -0.75
N VAL A 78 1.56 4.21 0.38
CA VAL A 78 2.74 4.97 0.77
C VAL A 78 3.48 4.20 1.87
N SER A 79 4.61 3.60 1.54
CA SER A 79 5.33 2.70 2.46
C SER A 79 6.80 3.08 2.62
N PRO A 80 7.35 3.06 3.84
CA PRO A 80 8.78 3.08 4.01
C PRO A 80 9.37 1.70 3.69
N VAL A 81 10.66 1.67 3.35
CA VAL A 81 11.44 0.43 3.32
C VAL A 81 12.05 0.20 4.71
N TRP A 82 11.63 -0.86 5.38
CA TRP A 82 12.22 -1.35 6.61
C TRP A 82 12.77 -2.76 6.38
N TRP A 83 14.08 -2.96 6.61
CA TRP A 83 14.73 -4.25 6.37
C TRP A 83 14.42 -4.84 4.97
N GLY A 84 14.46 -3.96 3.95
CA GLY A 84 14.25 -4.33 2.56
C GLY A 84 12.79 -4.43 2.10
N THR A 85 11.81 -4.45 3.02
CA THR A 85 10.38 -4.61 2.72
C THR A 85 9.50 -3.61 3.49
N MET A 86 8.22 -3.91 3.64
CA MET A 86 7.25 -3.06 4.36
C MET A 86 7.33 -3.24 5.88
N PRO A 87 6.81 -2.28 6.68
CA PRO A 87 6.71 -2.42 8.13
C PRO A 87 5.89 -3.63 8.57
N ALA A 88 6.28 -4.29 9.68
CA ALA A 88 5.63 -5.48 10.21
C ALA A 88 4.12 -5.28 10.45
N LYS A 89 3.71 -4.14 11.03
CA LYS A 89 2.27 -3.85 11.26
C LYS A 89 1.47 -3.82 9.94
N PHE A 90 2.05 -3.26 8.87
CA PHE A 90 1.38 -3.26 7.58
C PHE A 90 1.37 -4.65 6.93
N LYS A 91 2.47 -5.42 7.06
CA LYS A 91 2.51 -6.82 6.60
C LYS A 91 1.44 -7.65 7.32
N GLY A 92 1.32 -7.51 8.66
CA GLY A 92 0.26 -8.16 9.41
C GLY A 92 -1.15 -7.78 8.94
N ALA A 93 -1.40 -6.50 8.62
CA ALA A 93 -2.67 -6.10 8.03
C ALA A 93 -2.91 -6.78 6.66
N ILE A 94 -1.89 -6.90 5.82
CA ILE A 94 -2.01 -7.65 4.55
C ILE A 94 -2.36 -9.12 4.83
N ASP A 95 -1.66 -9.78 5.74
CA ASP A 95 -1.90 -11.20 6.07
C ASP A 95 -3.31 -11.44 6.62
N ARG A 96 -3.83 -10.49 7.43
CA ARG A 96 -5.15 -10.57 8.03
C ARG A 96 -6.29 -10.18 7.07
N VAL A 97 -6.02 -9.32 6.07
CA VAL A 97 -7.04 -8.76 5.16
C VAL A 97 -7.12 -9.52 3.84
N PHE A 98 -5.96 -9.93 3.26
CA PHE A 98 -5.91 -10.55 1.93
C PHE A 98 -6.13 -12.07 1.98
N LEU A 99 -7.18 -12.48 2.65
CA LEU A 99 -7.54 -13.88 2.87
C LEU A 99 -8.19 -14.55 1.64
N PRO A 100 -8.23 -15.90 1.61
CA PRO A 100 -9.09 -16.66 0.70
C PRO A 100 -10.56 -16.22 0.82
N GLY A 101 -11.24 -16.06 -0.32
CA GLY A 101 -12.61 -15.53 -0.36
C GLY A 101 -12.72 -14.01 -0.47
N PHE A 102 -11.67 -13.28 -0.12
CA PHE A 102 -11.60 -11.82 -0.27
C PHE A 102 -10.71 -11.38 -1.45
N SER A 103 -9.43 -11.73 -1.43
CA SER A 103 -8.45 -11.29 -2.45
C SER A 103 -8.23 -12.33 -3.54
N PHE A 104 -8.40 -13.60 -3.22
CA PHE A 104 -8.31 -14.72 -4.14
C PHE A 104 -9.23 -15.87 -3.69
N LYS A 105 -9.43 -16.86 -4.58
CA LYS A 105 -10.19 -18.07 -4.29
C LYS A 105 -9.54 -19.27 -4.97
N TYR A 106 -9.34 -20.34 -4.23
CA TYR A 106 -8.98 -21.62 -4.82
C TYR A 106 -10.17 -22.19 -5.60
N VAL A 107 -9.91 -22.73 -6.77
CA VAL A 107 -10.94 -23.35 -7.64
C VAL A 107 -10.50 -24.79 -7.88
N GLU A 108 -11.40 -25.73 -7.61
CA GLU A 108 -11.15 -27.15 -7.82
C GLU A 108 -10.69 -27.41 -9.25
N GLY A 109 -9.66 -28.27 -9.42
CA GLY A 109 -9.07 -28.59 -10.70
C GLY A 109 -8.19 -27.50 -11.33
N LYS A 110 -7.92 -26.36 -10.64
CA LYS A 110 -7.04 -25.31 -11.14
C LYS A 110 -5.85 -25.10 -10.21
N SER A 111 -4.66 -25.09 -10.79
CA SER A 111 -3.40 -24.80 -10.06
C SER A 111 -3.24 -23.31 -9.71
N ILE A 112 -3.95 -22.40 -10.41
CA ILE A 112 -3.84 -20.96 -10.22
C ILE A 112 -5.13 -20.45 -9.59
N PRO A 113 -5.05 -19.77 -8.42
CA PRO A 113 -6.24 -19.20 -7.78
C PRO A 113 -6.94 -18.15 -8.64
N GLN A 114 -8.24 -18.06 -8.48
CA GLN A 114 -9.03 -16.98 -9.06
C GLN A 114 -8.75 -15.67 -8.31
N LYS A 115 -8.40 -14.62 -9.03
CA LYS A 115 -8.15 -13.28 -8.51
C LYS A 115 -9.46 -12.53 -8.33
N LEU A 116 -9.76 -12.08 -7.11
CA LEU A 116 -11.07 -11.47 -6.78
C LEU A 116 -11.06 -9.94 -6.82
N LEU A 117 -9.88 -9.29 -6.82
CA LEU A 117 -9.77 -7.82 -6.84
C LEU A 117 -9.45 -7.25 -8.23
N LYS A 118 -9.81 -7.98 -9.30
CA LYS A 118 -9.64 -7.54 -10.69
C LYS A 118 -10.37 -6.21 -10.97
N GLY A 119 -9.87 -5.46 -11.95
CA GLY A 119 -10.43 -4.16 -12.36
C GLY A 119 -9.85 -2.98 -11.57
N ARG A 120 -9.16 -3.23 -10.46
CA ARG A 120 -8.50 -2.20 -9.65
C ARG A 120 -7.09 -1.92 -10.15
N THR A 121 -6.67 -0.68 -9.93
CA THR A 121 -5.28 -0.26 -10.20
C THR A 121 -4.62 0.19 -8.90
N SER A 122 -3.28 0.24 -8.89
CA SER A 122 -2.54 0.79 -7.76
C SER A 122 -1.35 1.64 -8.19
N GLU A 123 -0.89 2.46 -7.25
CA GLU A 123 0.34 3.22 -7.30
C GLU A 123 1.09 3.07 -5.98
N LEU A 124 2.42 2.92 -6.06
CA LEU A 124 3.28 2.79 -4.88
C LEU A 124 4.15 4.05 -4.74
N LEU A 125 4.15 4.63 -3.54
CA LEU A 125 5.04 5.70 -3.12
C LEU A 125 5.96 5.13 -2.04
N VAL A 126 7.24 5.00 -2.32
CA VAL A 126 8.20 4.28 -1.48
C VAL A 126 9.24 5.23 -0.93
N THR A 127 9.39 5.31 0.40
CA THR A 127 10.46 6.07 1.05
C THR A 127 11.55 5.13 1.55
N LEU A 128 12.83 5.53 1.44
CA LEU A 128 13.96 4.71 1.85
C LEU A 128 15.19 5.56 2.19
N ASP A 129 16.08 5.03 3.01
CA ASP A 129 17.35 5.69 3.38
C ASP A 129 18.52 5.29 2.47
N THR A 130 18.44 4.12 1.86
CA THR A 130 19.41 3.67 0.87
C THR A 130 19.27 4.52 -0.42
N PRO A 131 20.36 4.83 -1.14
CA PRO A 131 20.27 5.45 -2.46
C PRO A 131 19.35 4.67 -3.39
N VAL A 132 18.41 5.37 -4.04
CA VAL A 132 17.36 4.73 -4.86
C VAL A 132 17.92 3.81 -5.93
N PHE A 133 19.01 4.24 -6.61
CA PHE A 133 19.71 3.43 -7.61
C PHE A 133 20.22 2.11 -7.01
N TRP A 134 20.92 2.19 -5.88
CA TRP A 134 21.47 1.01 -5.19
C TRP A 134 20.37 0.03 -4.78
N TYR A 135 19.32 0.55 -4.15
CA TYR A 135 18.18 -0.27 -3.73
C TYR A 135 17.51 -0.99 -4.91
N LYS A 136 17.30 -0.27 -6.03
CA LYS A 136 16.62 -0.84 -7.19
C LYS A 136 17.44 -1.88 -7.94
N TYR A 137 18.72 -1.64 -8.13
CA TYR A 137 19.54 -2.44 -9.05
C TYR A 137 20.48 -3.41 -8.33
N ILE A 138 20.98 -3.07 -7.15
CA ILE A 138 21.90 -3.92 -6.39
C ILE A 138 21.16 -4.75 -5.35
N GLN A 139 20.27 -4.14 -4.56
CA GLN A 139 19.48 -4.86 -3.56
C GLN A 139 18.20 -5.53 -4.12
N GLY A 140 17.99 -5.48 -5.43
CA GLY A 140 16.95 -6.24 -6.12
C GLY A 140 15.53 -5.69 -6.01
N ASN A 141 15.33 -4.47 -5.51
CA ASN A 141 14.02 -3.80 -5.44
C ASN A 141 12.92 -4.64 -4.74
N VAL A 142 13.26 -5.21 -3.60
CA VAL A 142 12.49 -6.24 -2.91
C VAL A 142 11.07 -5.78 -2.60
N ILE A 143 10.88 -4.56 -2.06
CA ILE A 143 9.55 -4.05 -1.72
C ILE A 143 8.62 -3.97 -2.94
N TYR A 144 9.14 -3.51 -4.08
CA TYR A 144 8.37 -3.46 -5.32
C TYR A 144 7.95 -4.85 -5.79
N LYS A 145 8.90 -5.78 -5.82
CA LYS A 145 8.63 -7.16 -6.24
C LYS A 145 7.61 -7.84 -5.33
N ASN A 146 7.74 -7.65 -4.02
CA ASN A 146 6.81 -8.19 -3.05
C ASN A 146 5.40 -7.61 -3.25
N PHE A 147 5.26 -6.29 -3.28
CA PHE A 147 3.94 -5.68 -3.56
C PHE A 147 3.38 -6.12 -4.89
N LYS A 148 4.17 -5.95 -5.97
CA LYS A 148 3.67 -6.19 -7.32
C LYS A 148 3.28 -7.65 -7.54
N HIS A 149 4.20 -8.57 -7.31
CA HIS A 149 4.00 -9.98 -7.72
C HIS A 149 3.25 -10.79 -6.68
N CYS A 150 3.60 -10.63 -5.39
CA CYS A 150 3.06 -11.48 -4.33
C CYS A 150 1.71 -11.00 -3.78
N ILE A 151 1.40 -9.70 -3.88
CA ILE A 151 0.19 -9.13 -3.28
C ILE A 151 -0.77 -8.63 -4.38
N LEU A 152 -0.34 -7.63 -5.15
CA LEU A 152 -1.22 -6.91 -6.08
C LEU A 152 -1.59 -7.78 -7.29
N ASP A 153 -0.60 -8.28 -8.04
CA ASP A 153 -0.84 -9.12 -9.22
C ASP A 153 -1.52 -10.43 -8.82
N PHE A 154 -1.18 -11.01 -7.66
CA PHE A 154 -1.82 -12.21 -7.14
C PHE A 154 -3.30 -11.99 -6.86
N SER A 155 -3.68 -10.86 -6.33
CA SER A 155 -5.07 -10.47 -6.04
C SER A 155 -5.81 -9.94 -7.28
N GLY A 156 -5.09 -9.56 -8.34
CA GLY A 156 -5.68 -9.00 -9.58
C GLY A 156 -5.67 -7.48 -9.66
N ILE A 157 -4.95 -6.80 -8.77
CA ILE A 157 -4.77 -5.35 -8.78
C ILE A 157 -3.58 -4.99 -9.67
N LYS A 158 -3.79 -4.16 -10.68
CA LYS A 158 -2.73 -3.77 -11.63
C LYS A 158 -1.94 -2.57 -11.11
N ASN A 159 -0.66 -2.78 -10.75
CA ASN A 159 0.22 -1.66 -10.41
C ASN A 159 0.55 -0.82 -11.65
N LYS A 160 0.27 0.49 -11.60
CA LYS A 160 0.48 1.44 -12.71
C LYS A 160 1.82 2.15 -12.63
N ALA A 161 2.25 2.52 -11.42
CA ALA A 161 3.47 3.27 -11.19
C ALA A 161 4.07 2.98 -9.82
N THR A 162 5.37 3.25 -9.70
CA THR A 162 6.08 3.24 -8.41
C THR A 162 7.06 4.40 -8.37
N THR A 163 6.89 5.27 -7.38
CA THR A 163 7.73 6.44 -7.16
C THR A 163 8.54 6.25 -5.89
N TYR A 164 9.84 6.54 -5.97
CA TYR A 164 10.78 6.40 -4.85
C TYR A 164 11.21 7.77 -4.34
N PHE A 165 11.26 7.90 -3.03
CA PHE A 165 11.69 9.10 -2.30
C PHE A 165 12.85 8.71 -1.37
N GLY A 166 14.06 9.10 -1.73
CA GLY A 166 15.26 8.74 -0.97
C GLY A 166 16.54 9.39 -1.48
N PRO A 167 17.64 9.27 -0.72
CA PRO A 167 17.69 8.91 0.69
C PRO A 167 16.93 9.89 1.59
N VAL A 168 16.16 9.40 2.56
CA VAL A 168 15.39 10.24 3.50
C VAL A 168 16.28 10.76 4.62
N ILE A 169 17.19 9.90 5.13
CA ILE A 169 18.17 10.28 6.11
C ILE A 169 19.03 11.45 5.58
N ASN A 170 19.24 12.48 6.37
CA ASN A 170 19.97 13.68 5.98
C ASN A 170 19.39 14.46 4.79
N SER A 171 18.14 14.21 4.39
CA SER A 171 17.48 15.02 3.35
C SER A 171 17.16 16.42 3.88
N SER A 172 17.47 17.45 3.07
CA SER A 172 17.17 18.85 3.41
C SER A 172 15.66 19.11 3.43
N SER A 173 15.27 20.19 4.11
CA SER A 173 13.88 20.68 4.11
C SER A 173 13.35 20.92 2.69
N ASP A 174 14.17 21.51 1.81
CA ASP A 174 13.76 21.81 0.44
C ASP A 174 13.57 20.54 -0.40
N LYS A 175 14.42 19.52 -0.19
CA LYS A 175 14.24 18.21 -0.82
C LYS A 175 12.93 17.54 -0.38
N ARG A 176 12.60 17.61 0.92
CA ARG A 176 11.32 17.10 1.45
C ARG A 176 10.12 17.86 0.89
N LYS A 177 10.19 19.20 0.79
CA LYS A 177 9.17 20.01 0.12
C LYS A 177 8.99 19.61 -1.35
N ALA A 178 10.08 19.39 -2.08
CA ALA A 178 10.00 18.92 -3.47
C ALA A 178 9.32 17.54 -3.56
N TRP A 179 9.55 16.63 -2.62
CA TRP A 179 8.88 15.34 -2.57
C TRP A 179 7.38 15.46 -2.27
N LEU A 180 6.98 16.35 -1.36
CA LEU A 180 5.57 16.64 -1.09
C LEU A 180 4.88 17.23 -2.32
N ASN A 181 5.52 18.17 -3.02
CA ASN A 181 5.02 18.70 -4.29
C ASN A 181 4.89 17.59 -5.36
N LYS A 182 5.83 16.64 -5.40
CA LYS A 182 5.74 15.49 -6.30
C LYS A 182 4.55 14.60 -5.97
N ALA A 183 4.29 14.32 -4.69
CA ALA A 183 3.11 13.55 -4.27
C ALA A 183 1.80 14.27 -4.65
N ALA A 184 1.73 15.59 -4.45
CA ALA A 184 0.61 16.42 -4.90
C ALA A 184 0.38 16.32 -6.41
N GLN A 185 1.45 16.39 -7.22
CA GLN A 185 1.37 16.23 -8.69
C GLN A 185 0.89 14.83 -9.10
N LEU A 186 1.27 13.77 -8.37
CA LEU A 186 0.78 12.41 -8.61
C LEU A 186 -0.72 12.34 -8.33
N GLY A 187 -1.19 12.89 -7.21
CA GLY A 187 -2.62 12.97 -6.88
C GLY A 187 -3.45 13.74 -7.92
N ALA A 188 -2.87 14.79 -8.54
CA ALA A 188 -3.53 15.55 -9.60
C ALA A 188 -3.65 14.81 -10.94
N LYS A 189 -2.78 13.81 -11.18
CA LYS A 189 -2.65 13.06 -12.46
C LYS A 189 -3.41 11.73 -12.48
N VAL A 190 -4.06 11.35 -11.41
CA VAL A 190 -4.88 10.13 -11.38
C VAL A 190 -6.01 10.25 -12.41
N ASN A 191 -5.99 9.33 -13.38
CA ASN A 191 -6.99 9.24 -14.45
C ASN A 191 -7.69 7.89 -14.43
#